data_d4471c381b7392a8840032efd54bc974
#
_entry.id   d4471c381b7392a8840032efd54bc974
#
_cell.length_a   1.000
_cell.length_b   1.000
_cell.length_c   1.000
_cell.angle_alpha   90.00
_cell.angle_beta   90.00
_cell.angle_gamma   90.00
#
_symmetry.space_group_name_H-M   'P 1'
#
loop_
_entity.id
_entity.type
_entity.pdbx_description
1 polymer ?
#
loop_
_entity_poly.entity_id
_entity_poly.type
_entity_poly.pdbx_seq_one_letter_code
_entity_poly.pdbx_strand_id
1 'polypeptide(L)'
;MEWTSVIEQDAARLARLALAEDGERDLTSLAVHAGRITAQGRIEARSETVLAGCRYADAVARLVKIKLEWMADDGRRIPAGGIVGTLVGDLGSILRAERTILNLLQRASGIATITRQYVDTVEGTACTILHTRKTAPGLRVFDVHAVQLGGGGLHRLDLAGIAMIKDNHWAALARNGTSLADAVQEARRLGAQAVQVEVETAEQLKLACAAGADRLLIDNQTPERLRTWGARARELRPGVEIEATGGISLKNVRRFAEAGADFISVGALTHSVVAADLALEIEPGS
;
A
#
# COMPACT_ATOMS: atom_id res chain seq x y z
N MET A 1 0.30 3.43 -18.96
CA MET A 1 1.36 4.25 -18.29
C MET A 1 2.14 3.29 -17.42
N GLU A 2 3.45 3.30 -17.47
CA GLU A 2 4.28 2.44 -16.61
C GLU A 2 4.15 2.85 -15.15
N TRP A 3 4.12 1.87 -14.23
CA TRP A 3 3.91 2.11 -12.80
C TRP A 3 4.94 3.09 -12.20
N THR A 4 6.19 3.01 -12.62
CA THR A 4 7.25 3.95 -12.22
C THR A 4 6.90 5.41 -12.57
N SER A 5 6.37 5.67 -13.77
CA SER A 5 5.93 7.01 -14.17
C SER A 5 4.74 7.51 -13.33
N VAL A 6 3.83 6.61 -12.93
CA VAL A 6 2.71 6.95 -12.03
C VAL A 6 3.24 7.39 -10.67
N ILE A 7 4.22 6.66 -10.11
CA ILE A 7 4.84 7.00 -8.82
C ILE A 7 5.56 8.36 -8.89
N GLU A 8 6.31 8.63 -9.95
CA GLU A 8 7.04 9.90 -10.12
C GLU A 8 6.11 11.10 -10.19
N GLN A 9 5.01 10.98 -10.95
CA GLN A 9 3.99 12.02 -11.02
C GLN A 9 3.30 12.25 -9.69
N ASP A 10 2.98 11.17 -8.97
CA ASP A 10 2.36 11.25 -7.65
C ASP A 10 3.32 11.85 -6.62
N ALA A 11 4.60 11.50 -6.64
CA ALA A 11 5.61 12.07 -5.75
C ALA A 11 5.75 13.60 -5.96
N ALA A 12 5.79 14.05 -7.21
CA ALA A 12 5.83 15.48 -7.53
C ALA A 12 4.56 16.22 -7.09
N ARG A 13 3.38 15.60 -7.23
CA ARG A 13 2.09 16.12 -6.77
C ARG A 13 2.06 16.24 -5.25
N LEU A 14 2.38 15.15 -4.56
CA LEU A 14 2.27 15.05 -3.10
C LEU A 14 3.29 15.95 -2.39
N ALA A 15 4.52 16.06 -2.91
CA ALA A 15 5.53 16.95 -2.37
C ALA A 15 5.07 18.42 -2.37
N ARG A 16 4.44 18.89 -3.47
CA ARG A 16 3.89 20.26 -3.52
C ARG A 16 2.75 20.45 -2.54
N LEU A 17 1.83 19.48 -2.47
CA LEU A 17 0.68 19.53 -1.58
C LEU A 17 1.13 19.58 -0.11
N ALA A 18 2.03 18.68 0.29
CA ALA A 18 2.49 18.57 1.66
C ALA A 18 3.32 19.80 2.11
N LEU A 19 4.19 20.34 1.24
CA LEU A 19 4.90 21.59 1.53
C LEU A 19 3.94 22.81 1.66
N ALA A 20 2.82 22.80 0.94
CA ALA A 20 1.85 23.89 1.02
C ALA A 20 1.06 23.89 2.33
N GLU A 21 0.96 22.74 3.05
CA GLU A 21 0.30 22.66 4.36
C GLU A 21 0.99 23.55 5.41
N ASP A 22 2.31 23.70 5.34
CA ASP A 22 3.10 24.54 6.25
C ASP A 22 3.17 26.02 5.83
N GLY A 23 2.53 26.37 4.70
CA GLY A 23 2.50 27.72 4.17
C GLY A 23 3.78 28.15 3.44
N GLU A 24 3.81 29.42 3.03
CA GLU A 24 4.92 29.92 2.20
C GLU A 24 6.13 30.44 3.01
N ARG A 25 5.95 30.75 4.29
CA ARG A 25 6.94 31.45 5.12
C ARG A 25 7.13 30.75 6.45
N ASP A 26 8.37 30.37 6.74
CA ASP A 26 8.81 29.97 8.07
C ASP A 26 9.34 31.20 8.83
N LEU A 27 8.49 31.77 9.66
CA LEU A 27 8.79 32.99 10.42
C LEU A 27 9.94 32.78 11.40
N THR A 28 10.07 31.58 11.98
CA THR A 28 11.12 31.26 12.94
C THR A 28 12.48 31.23 12.25
N SER A 29 12.62 30.49 11.16
CA SER A 29 13.85 30.41 10.39
C SER A 29 14.27 31.77 9.82
N LEU A 30 13.29 32.61 9.42
CA LEU A 30 13.57 33.98 9.00
C LEU A 30 14.08 34.85 10.13
N ALA A 31 13.47 34.79 11.33
CA ALA A 31 13.85 35.59 12.48
C ALA A 31 15.26 35.29 13.00
N VAL A 32 15.70 34.03 12.90
CA VAL A 32 17.04 33.60 13.31
C VAL A 32 18.06 33.60 12.17
N HIS A 33 17.68 34.09 10.98
CA HIS A 33 18.51 34.12 9.78
C HIS A 33 19.07 32.75 9.35
N ALA A 34 18.30 31.67 9.54
CA ALA A 34 18.74 30.29 9.30
C ALA A 34 19.22 30.06 7.85
N GLY A 35 18.64 30.75 6.86
CA GLY A 35 19.06 30.65 5.46
C GLY A 35 20.47 31.15 5.13
N ARG A 36 21.20 31.73 6.13
CA ARG A 36 22.61 32.11 5.99
C ARG A 36 23.58 31.07 6.52
N ILE A 37 23.07 29.98 7.09
CA ILE A 37 23.84 28.92 7.75
C ILE A 37 23.80 27.69 6.87
N THR A 38 24.94 27.16 6.46
CA THR A 38 25.04 25.82 5.88
C THR A 38 24.93 24.80 6.99
N ALA A 39 24.12 23.76 6.79
CA ALA A 39 23.95 22.70 7.78
C ALA A 39 23.93 21.32 7.10
N GLN A 40 24.19 20.31 7.91
CA GLN A 40 24.06 18.92 7.56
C GLN A 40 23.10 18.26 8.53
N GLY A 41 22.24 17.37 8.01
CA GLY A 41 21.31 16.60 8.81
C GLY A 41 21.44 15.11 8.53
N ARG A 42 21.06 14.28 9.50
CA ARG A 42 20.99 12.83 9.39
C ARG A 42 19.59 12.36 9.73
N ILE A 43 19.00 11.52 8.89
CA ILE A 43 17.72 10.86 9.18
C ILE A 43 18.05 9.51 9.83
N GLU A 44 17.58 9.31 11.05
CA GLU A 44 17.82 8.13 11.86
C GLU A 44 16.52 7.36 12.13
N ALA A 45 16.57 6.04 12.05
CA ALA A 45 15.49 5.16 12.47
C ALA A 45 15.60 4.89 13.97
N ARG A 46 14.64 5.34 14.78
CA ARG A 46 14.64 5.14 16.24
C ARG A 46 14.12 3.75 16.65
N SER A 47 13.46 3.05 15.74
CA SER A 47 13.05 1.66 15.88
C SER A 47 13.33 0.89 14.60
N GLU A 48 13.38 -0.45 14.67
CA GLU A 48 13.52 -1.27 13.47
C GLU A 48 12.37 -0.98 12.51
N THR A 49 12.69 -0.72 11.24
CA THR A 49 11.71 -0.38 10.21
C THR A 49 12.12 -0.89 8.83
N VAL A 50 11.18 -0.98 7.91
CA VAL A 50 11.44 -1.14 6.48
C VAL A 50 11.34 0.24 5.85
N LEU A 51 12.47 0.74 5.32
CA LEU A 51 12.52 2.06 4.68
C LEU A 51 11.61 2.11 3.47
N ALA A 52 10.81 3.17 3.36
CA ALA A 52 9.99 3.44 2.19
C ALA A 52 9.68 4.93 2.06
N GLY A 53 9.52 5.39 0.82
CA GLY A 53 9.14 6.77 0.54
C GLY A 53 10.29 7.66 0.07
N CYS A 54 11.47 7.13 -0.21
CA CYS A 54 12.64 7.89 -0.64
C CYS A 54 12.35 8.79 -1.86
N ARG A 55 11.62 8.28 -2.87
CA ARG A 55 11.24 9.07 -4.05
C ARG A 55 10.39 10.30 -3.73
N TYR A 56 9.54 10.20 -2.72
CA TYR A 56 8.68 11.29 -2.25
C TYR A 56 9.49 12.33 -1.48
N ALA A 57 10.39 11.88 -0.62
CA ALA A 57 11.32 12.75 0.09
C ALA A 57 12.27 13.49 -0.88
N ASP A 58 12.77 12.81 -1.92
CA ASP A 58 13.56 13.42 -2.99
C ASP A 58 12.79 14.51 -3.75
N ALA A 59 11.50 14.29 -3.98
CA ALA A 59 10.66 15.30 -4.61
C ALA A 59 10.52 16.56 -3.75
N VAL A 60 10.41 16.42 -2.42
CA VAL A 60 10.45 17.54 -1.47
C VAL A 60 11.81 18.22 -1.48
N ALA A 61 12.89 17.47 -1.36
CA ALA A 61 14.26 17.99 -1.32
C ALA A 61 14.58 18.84 -2.57
N ARG A 62 14.18 18.37 -3.75
CA ARG A 62 14.32 19.14 -5.01
C ARG A 62 13.57 20.46 -4.99
N LEU A 63 12.36 20.51 -4.42
CA LEU A 63 11.54 21.74 -4.37
C LEU A 63 12.17 22.81 -3.46
N VAL A 64 12.81 22.40 -2.36
CA VAL A 64 13.48 23.33 -1.42
C VAL A 64 14.97 23.48 -1.69
N LYS A 65 15.51 22.80 -2.72
CA LYS A 65 16.91 22.88 -3.18
C LYS A 65 17.94 22.41 -2.15
N ILE A 66 17.62 21.39 -1.36
CA ILE A 66 18.59 20.69 -0.51
C ILE A 66 19.07 19.42 -1.20
N LYS A 67 20.28 18.99 -0.88
CA LYS A 67 20.83 17.70 -1.33
C LYS A 67 20.43 16.63 -0.32
N LEU A 68 19.86 15.52 -0.79
CA LEU A 68 19.51 14.35 0.01
C LEU A 68 20.25 13.14 -0.57
N GLU A 69 20.98 12.44 0.27
CA GLU A 69 21.72 11.22 -0.07
C GLU A 69 21.24 10.06 0.79
N TRP A 70 20.88 8.95 0.16
CA TRP A 70 20.39 7.78 0.85
C TRP A 70 21.51 6.83 1.23
N MET A 71 21.47 6.28 2.45
CA MET A 71 22.39 5.25 2.96
C MET A 71 21.80 3.84 2.78
N ALA A 72 20.53 3.76 2.43
CA ALA A 72 19.82 2.51 2.16
C ALA A 72 18.74 2.74 1.09
N ASP A 73 18.41 1.68 0.37
CA ASP A 73 17.33 1.71 -0.64
C ASP A 73 15.97 1.45 0.00
N ASP A 74 14.91 1.93 -0.67
CA ASP A 74 13.53 1.57 -0.37
C ASP A 74 13.35 0.04 -0.32
N GLY A 75 12.59 -0.46 0.67
CA GLY A 75 12.36 -1.89 0.92
C GLY A 75 13.42 -2.55 1.83
N ARG A 76 14.49 -1.85 2.20
CA ARG A 76 15.53 -2.35 3.09
C ARG A 76 15.08 -2.31 4.55
N ARG A 77 15.37 -3.36 5.33
CA ARG A 77 15.25 -3.31 6.80
C ARG A 77 16.37 -2.48 7.39
N ILE A 78 16.01 -1.54 8.24
CA ILE A 78 16.89 -0.66 8.96
C ILE A 78 16.78 -0.98 10.46
N PRO A 79 17.86 -1.30 11.15
CA PRO A 79 17.82 -1.51 12.59
C PRO A 79 17.59 -0.19 13.34
N ALA A 80 17.19 -0.27 14.61
CA ALA A 80 17.15 0.90 15.49
C ALA A 80 18.56 1.55 15.57
N GLY A 81 18.63 2.89 15.49
CA GLY A 81 19.86 3.68 15.42
C GLY A 81 20.51 3.72 14.03
N GLY A 82 19.90 3.06 13.01
CA GLY A 82 20.43 3.07 11.65
C GLY A 82 20.17 4.40 10.94
N ILE A 83 21.19 4.93 10.26
CA ILE A 83 21.07 6.13 9.43
C ILE A 83 20.51 5.74 8.07
N VAL A 84 19.41 6.37 7.67
CA VAL A 84 18.74 6.11 6.39
C VAL A 84 19.15 7.08 5.28
N GLY A 85 19.56 8.28 5.65
CA GLY A 85 20.01 9.30 4.69
C GLY A 85 20.60 10.52 5.36
N THR A 86 21.26 11.36 4.57
CA THR A 86 21.85 12.63 4.99
C THR A 86 21.35 13.77 4.11
N LEU A 87 21.16 14.96 4.72
CA LEU A 87 20.76 16.19 4.04
C LEU A 87 21.87 17.24 4.15
N VAL A 88 22.08 18.00 3.09
CA VAL A 88 23.01 19.13 3.05
C VAL A 88 22.36 20.31 2.35
N GLY A 89 22.43 21.49 2.97
CA GLY A 89 21.86 22.71 2.38
C GLY A 89 21.92 23.89 3.35
N ASP A 90 21.21 24.97 3.02
CA ASP A 90 20.96 26.02 4.01
C ASP A 90 19.99 25.53 5.09
N LEU A 91 20.25 25.92 6.32
CA LEU A 91 19.49 25.47 7.49
C LEU A 91 17.99 25.81 7.36
N GLY A 92 17.64 26.98 6.80
CA GLY A 92 16.26 27.37 6.62
C GLY A 92 15.50 26.45 5.67
N SER A 93 16.13 26.03 4.58
CA SER A 93 15.57 25.05 3.63
C SER A 93 15.42 23.66 4.25
N ILE A 94 16.42 23.23 5.04
CA ILE A 94 16.35 21.94 5.76
C ILE A 94 15.19 21.96 6.76
N LEU A 95 15.09 22.98 7.62
CA LEU A 95 14.02 23.13 8.62
C LEU A 95 12.64 23.17 7.98
N ARG A 96 12.50 23.87 6.85
CA ARG A 96 11.24 23.92 6.10
C ARG A 96 10.83 22.55 5.53
N ALA A 97 11.78 21.73 5.12
CA ALA A 97 11.52 20.41 4.54
C ALA A 97 11.38 19.30 5.58
N GLU A 98 11.94 19.47 6.76
CA GLU A 98 12.07 18.44 7.79
C GLU A 98 10.75 17.70 8.06
N ARG A 99 9.72 18.46 8.48
CA ARG A 99 8.46 17.84 8.87
C ARG A 99 7.80 17.11 7.70
N THR A 100 7.80 17.72 6.52
CA THR A 100 7.24 17.14 5.31
C THR A 100 7.95 15.86 4.90
N ILE A 101 9.29 15.86 4.87
CA ILE A 101 10.11 14.67 4.57
C ILE A 101 9.83 13.56 5.60
N LEU A 102 9.90 13.90 6.89
CA LEU A 102 9.65 12.91 7.94
C LEU A 102 8.24 12.33 7.90
N ASN A 103 7.22 13.13 7.70
CA ASN A 103 5.83 12.65 7.61
C ASN A 103 5.65 11.64 6.46
N LEU A 104 6.22 11.92 5.29
CA LEU A 104 6.17 11.02 4.14
C LEU A 104 6.94 9.71 4.42
N LEU A 105 8.17 9.80 4.90
CA LEU A 105 8.98 8.62 5.22
C LEU A 105 8.36 7.77 6.34
N GLN A 106 7.89 8.41 7.41
CA GLN A 106 7.30 7.73 8.57
C GLN A 106 6.04 6.96 8.18
N ARG A 107 5.14 7.56 7.39
CA ARG A 107 3.94 6.86 6.92
C ARG A 107 4.29 5.72 5.97
N ALA A 108 5.10 5.97 4.95
CA ALA A 108 5.47 4.95 3.96
C ALA A 108 6.22 3.79 4.62
N SER A 109 7.20 4.07 5.48
CA SER A 109 7.95 3.05 6.20
C SER A 109 7.08 2.28 7.19
N GLY A 110 6.09 2.92 7.82
CA GLY A 110 5.12 2.23 8.67
C GLY A 110 4.28 1.21 7.87
N ILE A 111 3.79 1.59 6.69
CA ILE A 111 3.07 0.69 5.76
C ILE A 111 3.98 -0.45 5.30
N ALA A 112 5.20 -0.15 4.86
CA ALA A 112 6.15 -1.15 4.39
C ALA A 112 6.53 -2.13 5.50
N THR A 113 6.72 -1.65 6.73
CA THR A 113 7.08 -2.46 7.90
C THR A 113 5.98 -3.44 8.26
N ILE A 114 4.74 -2.98 8.40
CA ILE A 114 3.62 -3.88 8.69
C ILE A 114 3.38 -4.86 7.53
N THR A 115 3.52 -4.44 6.29
CA THR A 115 3.39 -5.31 5.13
C THR A 115 4.45 -6.41 5.16
N ARG A 116 5.68 -6.07 5.45
CA ARG A 116 6.79 -7.04 5.60
C ARG A 116 6.49 -8.09 6.66
N GLN A 117 5.92 -7.71 7.78
CA GLN A 117 5.52 -8.66 8.83
C GLN A 117 4.49 -9.67 8.33
N TYR A 118 3.49 -9.23 7.54
CA TYR A 118 2.53 -10.14 6.92
C TYR A 118 3.19 -11.06 5.89
N VAL A 119 4.06 -10.52 5.03
CA VAL A 119 4.80 -11.29 4.01
C VAL A 119 5.67 -12.35 4.66
N ASP A 120 6.47 -11.99 5.66
CA ASP A 120 7.31 -12.94 6.40
C ASP A 120 6.46 -14.03 7.10
N THR A 121 5.29 -13.65 7.62
CA THR A 121 4.40 -14.60 8.30
C THR A 121 3.89 -15.69 7.34
N VAL A 122 3.72 -15.40 6.05
CA VAL A 122 3.27 -16.37 5.04
C VAL A 122 4.42 -16.98 4.24
N GLU A 123 5.66 -16.70 4.59
CA GLU A 123 6.84 -17.26 3.91
C GLU A 123 6.81 -18.79 3.84
N GLY A 124 7.24 -19.36 2.71
CA GLY A 124 7.18 -20.80 2.44
C GLY A 124 5.82 -21.29 1.96
N THR A 125 4.81 -20.42 1.79
CA THR A 125 3.55 -20.70 1.09
C THR A 125 3.55 -20.05 -0.29
N ALA A 126 2.60 -20.43 -1.16
CA ALA A 126 2.41 -19.78 -2.47
C ALA A 126 1.58 -18.48 -2.39
N CYS A 127 1.19 -18.07 -1.18
CA CYS A 127 0.26 -16.97 -0.96
C CYS A 127 0.92 -15.59 -1.09
N THR A 128 0.25 -14.66 -1.76
CA THR A 128 0.67 -13.27 -1.88
C THR A 128 -0.22 -12.36 -1.03
N ILE A 129 0.39 -11.49 -0.21
CA ILE A 129 -0.30 -10.46 0.55
C ILE A 129 -0.63 -9.28 -0.35
N LEU A 130 -1.88 -8.83 -0.36
CA LEU A 130 -2.38 -7.74 -1.20
C LEU A 130 -2.88 -6.56 -0.36
N HIS A 131 -2.73 -5.36 -0.92
CA HIS A 131 -3.41 -4.18 -0.41
C HIS A 131 -4.90 -4.21 -0.75
N THR A 132 -5.67 -3.27 -0.19
CA THR A 132 -7.06 -2.98 -0.59
C THR A 132 -7.17 -1.52 -1.05
N ARG A 133 -8.37 -1.13 -1.52
CA ARG A 133 -8.66 0.29 -1.81
C ARG A 133 -9.01 1.12 -0.56
N LYS A 134 -8.86 0.56 0.66
CA LYS A 134 -9.05 1.26 1.95
C LYS A 134 -7.79 2.07 2.30
N THR A 135 -7.43 3.02 1.45
CA THR A 135 -6.28 3.92 1.60
C THR A 135 -6.71 5.29 2.13
N ALA A 136 -5.76 6.08 2.64
CA ALA A 136 -6.06 7.47 2.96
C ALA A 136 -6.49 8.21 1.68
N PRO A 137 -7.52 9.09 1.76
CA PRO A 137 -7.98 9.85 0.61
C PRO A 137 -6.83 10.64 -0.04
N GLY A 138 -6.72 10.55 -1.36
CA GLY A 138 -5.68 11.23 -2.14
C GLY A 138 -4.28 10.59 -2.08
N LEU A 139 -4.06 9.55 -1.22
CA LEU A 139 -2.75 8.90 -1.04
C LEU A 139 -2.67 7.48 -1.61
N ARG A 140 -3.59 7.06 -2.49
CA ARG A 140 -3.64 5.65 -2.90
C ARG A 140 -2.37 5.17 -3.58
N VAL A 141 -1.81 5.93 -4.51
CA VAL A 141 -0.57 5.55 -5.21
C VAL A 141 0.57 5.44 -4.21
N PHE A 142 0.70 6.41 -3.31
CA PHE A 142 1.70 6.43 -2.24
C PHE A 142 1.57 5.23 -1.29
N ASP A 143 0.37 4.99 -0.73
CA ASP A 143 0.12 3.87 0.19
C ASP A 143 0.39 2.52 -0.47
N VAL A 144 -0.05 2.33 -1.72
CA VAL A 144 0.14 1.08 -2.48
C VAL A 144 1.61 0.86 -2.84
N HIS A 145 2.33 1.91 -3.22
CA HIS A 145 3.78 1.80 -3.45
C HIS A 145 4.51 1.35 -2.18
N ALA A 146 4.15 1.91 -1.03
CA ALA A 146 4.72 1.48 0.25
C ALA A 146 4.41 0.00 0.59
N VAL A 147 3.21 -0.50 0.26
CA VAL A 147 2.89 -1.93 0.39
C VAL A 147 3.81 -2.78 -0.49
N GLN A 148 4.06 -2.38 -1.75
CA GLN A 148 4.98 -3.11 -2.63
C GLN A 148 6.42 -3.12 -2.09
N LEU A 149 6.89 -2.01 -1.55
CA LEU A 149 8.21 -1.92 -0.92
C LEU A 149 8.32 -2.83 0.32
N GLY A 150 7.21 -3.06 1.01
CA GLY A 150 7.09 -4.08 2.06
C GLY A 150 7.08 -5.52 1.56
N GLY A 151 7.03 -5.76 0.25
CA GLY A 151 6.96 -7.08 -0.38
C GLY A 151 5.55 -7.56 -0.69
N GLY A 152 4.53 -6.72 -0.51
CA GLY A 152 3.15 -7.02 -0.90
C GLY A 152 2.94 -6.94 -2.42
N GLY A 153 1.94 -7.65 -2.91
CA GLY A 153 1.52 -7.63 -4.31
C GLY A 153 0.57 -6.47 -4.63
N LEU A 154 0.36 -6.27 -5.92
CA LEU A 154 -0.55 -5.26 -6.45
C LEU A 154 -1.96 -5.83 -6.63
N HIS A 155 -2.94 -5.22 -6.00
CA HIS A 155 -4.36 -5.39 -6.27
C HIS A 155 -4.87 -4.29 -7.22
N ARG A 156 -6.15 -4.30 -7.62
CA ARG A 156 -6.72 -3.23 -8.45
C ARG A 156 -6.58 -1.86 -7.76
N LEU A 157 -6.14 -0.87 -8.53
CA LEU A 157 -5.97 0.50 -8.05
C LEU A 157 -7.27 1.30 -8.11
N ASP A 158 -8.08 1.00 -9.09
CA ASP A 158 -9.31 1.74 -9.42
C ASP A 158 -10.49 0.79 -9.73
N LEU A 159 -11.48 1.29 -10.41
CA LEU A 159 -12.68 0.55 -10.80
C LEU A 159 -12.73 0.23 -12.31
N ALA A 160 -11.72 0.67 -13.08
CA ALA A 160 -11.77 0.63 -14.54
C ALA A 160 -11.19 -0.67 -15.14
N GLY A 161 -10.14 -1.24 -14.51
CA GLY A 161 -9.43 -2.38 -15.11
C GLY A 161 -9.97 -3.75 -14.70
N ILE A 162 -10.40 -3.90 -13.45
CA ILE A 162 -10.88 -5.17 -12.88
C ILE A 162 -12.29 -4.98 -12.31
N ALA A 163 -13.23 -5.73 -12.83
CA ALA A 163 -14.59 -5.78 -12.28
C ALA A 163 -14.59 -6.62 -10.99
N MET A 164 -15.30 -6.16 -9.97
CA MET A 164 -15.43 -6.88 -8.71
C MET A 164 -16.87 -6.82 -8.22
N ILE A 165 -17.54 -7.96 -8.25
CA ILE A 165 -18.92 -8.14 -7.82
C ILE A 165 -18.90 -8.46 -6.33
N LYS A 166 -19.59 -7.64 -5.54
CA LYS A 166 -19.68 -7.70 -4.08
C LYS A 166 -21.13 -7.81 -3.63
N ASP A 167 -21.35 -7.88 -2.30
CA ASP A 167 -22.64 -7.97 -1.63
C ASP A 167 -23.72 -7.05 -2.24
N ASN A 168 -23.43 -5.76 -2.36
CA ASN A 168 -24.37 -4.80 -2.95
C ASN A 168 -24.64 -5.03 -4.44
N HIS A 169 -23.67 -5.60 -5.16
CA HIS A 169 -23.88 -5.98 -6.56
C HIS A 169 -24.76 -7.24 -6.67
N TRP A 170 -24.60 -8.22 -5.78
CA TRP A 170 -25.49 -9.36 -5.67
C TRP A 170 -26.94 -8.91 -5.43
N ALA A 171 -27.15 -7.96 -4.52
CA ALA A 171 -28.47 -7.39 -4.28
C ALA A 171 -29.06 -6.68 -5.51
N ALA A 172 -28.21 -5.96 -6.25
CA ALA A 172 -28.63 -5.30 -7.50
C ALA A 172 -29.00 -6.31 -8.59
N LEU A 173 -28.23 -7.39 -8.78
CA LEU A 173 -28.54 -8.46 -9.72
C LEU A 173 -29.90 -9.08 -9.41
N ALA A 174 -30.16 -9.42 -8.15
CA ALA A 174 -31.43 -9.98 -7.72
C ALA A 174 -32.63 -9.04 -8.01
N ARG A 175 -32.46 -7.73 -7.75
CA ARG A 175 -33.52 -6.73 -8.01
C ARG A 175 -33.80 -6.52 -9.48
N ASN A 176 -32.81 -6.61 -10.36
CA ASN A 176 -32.92 -6.35 -11.78
C ASN A 176 -33.25 -7.62 -12.58
N GLY A 177 -33.30 -8.79 -11.93
CA GLY A 177 -33.48 -10.08 -12.62
C GLY A 177 -32.33 -10.46 -13.55
N THR A 178 -31.12 -9.87 -13.33
CA THR A 178 -29.92 -10.15 -14.14
C THR A 178 -29.16 -11.31 -13.53
N SER A 179 -28.77 -12.29 -14.32
CA SER A 179 -27.96 -13.40 -13.84
C SER A 179 -26.50 -12.94 -13.60
N LEU A 180 -25.78 -13.63 -12.70
CA LEU A 180 -24.34 -13.37 -12.52
C LEU A 180 -23.55 -13.63 -13.80
N ALA A 181 -23.95 -14.65 -14.60
CA ALA A 181 -23.29 -14.95 -15.86
C ALA A 181 -23.40 -13.80 -16.87
N ASP A 182 -24.60 -13.21 -17.00
CA ASP A 182 -24.79 -12.03 -17.85
C ASP A 182 -23.95 -10.84 -17.38
N ALA A 183 -23.90 -10.61 -16.07
CA ALA A 183 -23.09 -9.53 -15.50
C ALA A 183 -21.58 -9.72 -15.74
N VAL A 184 -21.06 -10.94 -15.61
CA VAL A 184 -19.66 -11.28 -15.91
C VAL A 184 -19.37 -11.09 -17.40
N GLN A 185 -20.26 -11.54 -18.29
CA GLN A 185 -20.11 -11.35 -19.73
C GLN A 185 -20.12 -9.87 -20.10
N GLU A 186 -21.04 -9.11 -19.54
CA GLU A 186 -21.13 -7.66 -19.78
C GLU A 186 -19.90 -6.91 -19.26
N ALA A 187 -19.38 -7.26 -18.07
CA ALA A 187 -18.15 -6.67 -17.57
C ALA A 187 -16.96 -6.88 -18.54
N ARG A 188 -16.85 -8.09 -19.13
CA ARG A 188 -15.82 -8.39 -20.14
C ARG A 188 -16.05 -7.59 -21.42
N ARG A 189 -17.32 -7.46 -21.88
CA ARG A 189 -17.67 -6.64 -23.04
C ARG A 189 -17.30 -5.16 -22.83
N LEU A 190 -17.43 -4.66 -21.60
CA LEU A 190 -17.04 -3.31 -21.21
C LEU A 190 -15.52 -3.13 -21.04
N GLY A 191 -14.72 -4.18 -21.26
CA GLY A 191 -13.27 -4.12 -21.24
C GLY A 191 -12.60 -4.53 -19.92
N ALA A 192 -13.34 -5.17 -19.00
CA ALA A 192 -12.72 -5.71 -17.79
C ALA A 192 -11.65 -6.75 -18.14
N GLN A 193 -10.44 -6.55 -17.64
CA GLN A 193 -9.31 -7.47 -17.82
C GLN A 193 -9.46 -8.75 -16.99
N ALA A 194 -10.13 -8.65 -15.86
CA ALA A 194 -10.53 -9.78 -15.01
C ALA A 194 -11.84 -9.47 -14.29
N VAL A 195 -12.55 -10.53 -13.91
CA VAL A 195 -13.78 -10.44 -13.11
C VAL A 195 -13.56 -11.22 -11.81
N GLN A 196 -13.66 -10.51 -10.70
CA GLN A 196 -13.55 -11.04 -9.34
C GLN A 196 -14.94 -11.05 -8.71
N VAL A 197 -15.26 -12.10 -7.94
CA VAL A 197 -16.56 -12.24 -7.29
C VAL A 197 -16.38 -12.56 -5.81
N GLU A 198 -16.95 -11.71 -4.96
CA GLU A 198 -16.99 -11.93 -3.51
C GLU A 198 -18.12 -12.92 -3.20
N VAL A 199 -17.80 -13.95 -2.41
CA VAL A 199 -18.69 -15.04 -2.07
C VAL A 199 -18.73 -15.28 -0.56
N GLU A 200 -19.93 -15.35 -0.02
CA GLU A 200 -20.21 -15.60 1.41
C GLU A 200 -20.93 -16.93 1.62
N THR A 201 -21.47 -17.54 0.55
CA THR A 201 -22.21 -18.78 0.59
C THR A 201 -21.70 -19.80 -0.43
N ALA A 202 -21.90 -21.07 -0.17
CA ALA A 202 -21.55 -22.16 -1.10
C ALA A 202 -22.31 -22.05 -2.43
N GLU A 203 -23.52 -21.50 -2.42
CA GLU A 203 -24.31 -21.31 -3.63
C GLU A 203 -23.73 -20.18 -4.49
N GLN A 204 -23.37 -19.03 -3.89
CA GLN A 204 -22.65 -17.96 -4.59
C GLN A 204 -21.34 -18.45 -5.20
N LEU A 205 -20.59 -19.31 -4.49
CA LEU A 205 -19.37 -19.91 -5.01
C LEU A 205 -19.63 -20.72 -6.28
N LYS A 206 -20.65 -21.59 -6.28
CA LYS A 206 -21.02 -22.38 -7.48
C LYS A 206 -21.42 -21.49 -8.65
N LEU A 207 -22.26 -20.48 -8.38
CA LEU A 207 -22.70 -19.52 -9.40
C LEU A 207 -21.51 -18.74 -9.97
N ALA A 208 -20.58 -18.29 -9.13
CA ALA A 208 -19.39 -17.55 -9.55
C ALA A 208 -18.44 -18.41 -10.41
N CYS A 209 -18.23 -19.68 -10.03
CA CYS A 209 -17.48 -20.64 -10.87
C CYS A 209 -18.16 -20.85 -12.22
N ALA A 210 -19.49 -21.10 -12.23
CA ALA A 210 -20.27 -21.31 -13.44
C ALA A 210 -20.31 -20.08 -14.36
N ALA A 211 -20.37 -18.87 -13.77
CA ALA A 211 -20.31 -17.59 -14.49
C ALA A 211 -18.94 -17.28 -15.09
N GLY A 212 -17.89 -18.02 -14.70
CA GLY A 212 -16.55 -17.81 -15.24
C GLY A 212 -15.76 -16.72 -14.54
N ALA A 213 -15.95 -16.53 -13.23
CA ALA A 213 -15.11 -15.62 -12.42
C ALA A 213 -13.64 -16.02 -12.49
N ASP A 214 -12.72 -15.06 -12.59
CA ASP A 214 -11.28 -15.32 -12.64
C ASP A 214 -10.72 -15.51 -11.22
N ARG A 215 -11.30 -14.81 -10.24
CA ARG A 215 -10.93 -14.91 -8.81
C ARG A 215 -12.18 -14.90 -7.94
N LEU A 216 -12.18 -15.76 -6.92
CA LEU A 216 -13.18 -15.75 -5.86
C LEU A 216 -12.59 -15.12 -4.59
N LEU A 217 -13.27 -14.09 -4.08
CA LEU A 217 -12.96 -13.50 -2.79
C LEU A 217 -13.86 -14.20 -1.76
N ILE A 218 -13.24 -15.05 -0.93
CA ILE A 218 -13.94 -15.75 0.17
C ILE A 218 -13.91 -14.82 1.38
N ASP A 219 -15.03 -14.08 1.57
CA ASP A 219 -15.09 -13.01 2.55
C ASP A 219 -15.58 -13.48 3.91
N ASN A 220 -14.91 -13.00 4.97
CA ASN A 220 -15.26 -13.22 6.38
C ASN A 220 -15.47 -14.70 6.77
N GLN A 221 -14.72 -15.63 6.17
CA GLN A 221 -14.80 -17.05 6.46
C GLN A 221 -13.64 -17.53 7.35
N THR A 222 -13.74 -18.77 7.86
CA THR A 222 -12.63 -19.41 8.60
C THR A 222 -11.63 -20.05 7.64
N PRO A 223 -10.37 -20.30 8.06
CA PRO A 223 -9.40 -21.04 7.25
C PRO A 223 -9.89 -22.43 6.81
N GLU A 224 -10.64 -23.12 7.66
CA GLU A 224 -11.20 -24.44 7.37
C GLU A 224 -12.23 -24.38 6.25
N ARG A 225 -13.08 -23.35 6.29
CA ARG A 225 -14.08 -23.12 5.22
C ARG A 225 -13.40 -22.68 3.93
N LEU A 226 -12.40 -21.80 4.00
CA LEU A 226 -11.61 -21.41 2.83
C LEU A 226 -10.98 -22.64 2.16
N ARG A 227 -10.40 -23.56 2.92
CA ARG A 227 -9.82 -24.82 2.38
C ARG A 227 -10.87 -25.63 1.64
N THR A 228 -12.02 -25.87 2.26
CA THR A 228 -13.09 -26.66 1.66
C THR A 228 -13.66 -26.00 0.41
N TRP A 229 -13.92 -24.70 0.49
CA TRP A 229 -14.48 -23.94 -0.63
C TRP A 229 -13.48 -23.73 -1.75
N GLY A 230 -12.22 -23.47 -1.44
CA GLY A 230 -11.16 -23.35 -2.43
C GLY A 230 -10.94 -24.65 -3.22
N ALA A 231 -10.91 -25.81 -2.53
CA ALA A 231 -10.85 -27.09 -3.20
C ALA A 231 -12.07 -27.31 -4.13
N ARG A 232 -13.27 -27.03 -3.62
CA ARG A 232 -14.49 -27.15 -4.42
C ARG A 232 -14.53 -26.20 -5.61
N ALA A 233 -14.06 -24.98 -5.45
CA ALA A 233 -13.99 -24.01 -6.54
C ALA A 233 -13.05 -24.46 -7.65
N ARG A 234 -11.88 -25.00 -7.31
CA ARG A 234 -10.89 -25.52 -8.28
C ARG A 234 -11.38 -26.78 -9.01
N GLU A 235 -12.22 -27.62 -8.36
CA GLU A 235 -12.92 -28.73 -9.04
C GLU A 235 -13.94 -28.21 -10.07
N LEU A 236 -14.73 -27.20 -9.72
CA LEU A 236 -15.77 -26.63 -10.57
C LEU A 236 -15.19 -25.78 -11.71
N ARG A 237 -14.09 -25.07 -11.43
CA ARG A 237 -13.42 -24.19 -12.38
C ARG A 237 -11.89 -24.31 -12.19
N PRO A 238 -11.23 -25.19 -12.92
CA PRO A 238 -9.75 -25.29 -12.91
C PRO A 238 -9.11 -23.93 -13.26
N GLY A 239 -8.11 -23.53 -12.47
CA GLY A 239 -7.40 -22.27 -12.65
C GLY A 239 -8.06 -21.04 -12.01
N VAL A 240 -9.19 -21.17 -11.30
CA VAL A 240 -9.76 -20.05 -10.53
C VAL A 240 -8.84 -19.71 -9.36
N GLU A 241 -8.54 -18.43 -9.19
CA GLU A 241 -7.75 -17.92 -8.06
C GLU A 241 -8.64 -17.78 -6.81
N ILE A 242 -8.07 -18.06 -5.65
CA ILE A 242 -8.73 -17.95 -4.34
C ILE A 242 -8.10 -16.83 -3.52
N GLU A 243 -8.88 -15.85 -3.17
CA GLU A 243 -8.48 -14.75 -2.29
C GLU A 243 -9.23 -14.84 -0.96
N ALA A 244 -8.48 -14.79 0.16
CA ALA A 244 -9.07 -14.60 1.48
C ALA A 244 -9.18 -13.11 1.80
N THR A 245 -10.34 -12.69 2.30
CA THR A 245 -10.60 -11.31 2.72
C THR A 245 -11.48 -11.26 3.97
N GLY A 246 -11.49 -10.11 4.66
CA GLY A 246 -12.26 -9.92 5.88
C GLY A 246 -11.60 -10.51 7.15
N GLY A 247 -11.45 -9.70 8.19
CA GLY A 247 -10.96 -10.13 9.51
C GLY A 247 -9.52 -10.67 9.56
N ILE A 248 -8.69 -10.40 8.55
CA ILE A 248 -7.30 -10.88 8.49
C ILE A 248 -6.39 -10.05 9.39
N SER A 249 -5.55 -10.74 10.16
CA SER A 249 -4.56 -10.17 11.08
C SER A 249 -3.29 -11.02 11.10
N LEU A 250 -2.19 -10.51 11.67
CA LEU A 250 -0.95 -11.29 11.86
C LEU A 250 -1.18 -12.59 12.66
N LYS A 251 -2.22 -12.65 13.51
CA LYS A 251 -2.53 -13.84 14.32
C LYS A 251 -3.13 -14.99 13.50
N ASN A 252 -3.75 -14.70 12.36
CA ASN A 252 -4.49 -15.72 11.60
C ASN A 252 -4.05 -15.83 10.13
N VAL A 253 -3.30 -14.88 9.57
CA VAL A 253 -2.91 -14.85 8.15
C VAL A 253 -2.22 -16.14 7.69
N ARG A 254 -1.32 -16.70 8.50
CA ARG A 254 -0.62 -17.96 8.20
C ARG A 254 -1.59 -19.11 7.94
N ARG A 255 -2.62 -19.23 8.77
CA ARG A 255 -3.63 -20.29 8.64
C ARG A 255 -4.44 -20.19 7.35
N PHE A 256 -4.71 -18.98 6.87
CA PHE A 256 -5.37 -18.75 5.57
C PHE A 256 -4.46 -19.12 4.41
N ALA A 257 -3.18 -18.75 4.47
CA ALA A 257 -2.21 -19.12 3.45
C ALA A 257 -2.04 -20.67 3.36
N GLU A 258 -1.91 -21.36 4.50
CA GLU A 258 -1.83 -22.82 4.58
C GLU A 258 -3.15 -23.53 4.23
N ALA A 259 -4.27 -22.82 4.29
CA ALA A 259 -5.56 -23.30 3.83
C ALA A 259 -5.70 -23.27 2.30
N GLY A 260 -4.72 -22.70 1.58
CA GLY A 260 -4.65 -22.71 0.12
C GLY A 260 -5.19 -21.43 -0.52
N ALA A 261 -5.15 -20.29 0.16
CA ALA A 261 -5.34 -18.99 -0.47
C ALA A 261 -4.16 -18.71 -1.42
N ASP A 262 -4.45 -18.28 -2.65
CA ASP A 262 -3.46 -17.74 -3.58
C ASP A 262 -3.12 -16.30 -3.20
N PHE A 263 -4.12 -15.58 -2.68
CA PHE A 263 -4.01 -14.19 -2.26
C PHE A 263 -4.71 -13.95 -0.92
N ILE A 264 -4.19 -12.99 -0.16
CA ILE A 264 -4.82 -12.50 1.07
C ILE A 264 -4.84 -10.98 1.05
N SER A 265 -6.02 -10.37 1.01
CA SER A 265 -6.19 -8.92 1.06
C SER A 265 -6.27 -8.44 2.50
N VAL A 266 -5.42 -7.48 2.86
CA VAL A 266 -5.35 -6.93 4.20
C VAL A 266 -5.56 -5.41 4.18
N GLY A 267 -6.73 -4.95 4.63
CA GLY A 267 -7.05 -3.53 4.68
C GLY A 267 -6.22 -2.76 5.71
N ALA A 268 -5.87 -3.42 6.82
CA ALA A 268 -5.10 -2.81 7.91
C ALA A 268 -3.72 -2.29 7.49
N LEU A 269 -3.14 -2.79 6.39
CA LEU A 269 -1.88 -2.29 5.85
C LEU A 269 -1.91 -0.79 5.56
N THR A 270 -3.08 -0.26 5.18
CA THR A 270 -3.20 1.13 4.72
C THR A 270 -4.17 1.98 5.53
N HIS A 271 -5.24 1.38 6.13
CA HIS A 271 -6.20 2.16 6.92
C HIS A 271 -5.87 2.23 8.43
N SER A 272 -4.95 1.39 8.95
CA SER A 272 -4.57 1.34 10.37
C SER A 272 -3.05 1.44 10.55
N VAL A 273 -2.44 2.37 9.83
CA VAL A 273 -0.99 2.54 9.80
C VAL A 273 -0.49 3.10 11.12
N VAL A 274 0.53 2.45 11.68
CA VAL A 274 1.40 3.02 12.71
C VAL A 274 2.63 3.57 11.99
N ALA A 275 2.85 4.87 12.08
CA ALA A 275 3.99 5.53 11.46
C ALA A 275 5.31 5.01 12.06
N ALA A 276 6.33 4.84 11.22
CA ALA A 276 7.67 4.49 11.69
C ALA A 276 8.26 5.65 12.51
N ASP A 277 9.09 5.33 13.50
CA ASP A 277 9.77 6.35 14.31
C ASP A 277 11.09 6.72 13.64
N LEU A 278 11.07 7.83 12.89
CA LEU A 278 12.22 8.43 12.22
C LEU A 278 12.44 9.85 12.74
N ALA A 279 13.68 10.26 12.91
CA ALA A 279 14.04 11.60 13.35
C ALA A 279 15.11 12.20 12.44
N LEU A 280 15.13 13.52 12.35
CA LEU A 280 16.20 14.29 11.73
C LEU A 280 17.04 14.96 12.81
N GLU A 281 18.32 14.65 12.85
CA GLU A 281 19.32 15.31 13.70
C GLU A 281 20.13 16.26 12.82
N ILE A 282 20.17 17.54 13.19
CA ILE A 282 20.82 18.60 12.41
C ILE A 282 22.08 19.08 13.16
N GLU A 283 23.18 19.13 12.43
CA GLU A 283 24.42 19.75 12.89
C GLU A 283 24.62 21.03 12.07
N PRO A 284 24.50 22.22 12.70
CA PRO A 284 24.83 23.46 12.02
C PRO A 284 26.32 23.44 11.64
N GLY A 285 26.62 23.73 10.37
CA GLY A 285 27.99 23.91 9.92
C GLY A 285 28.65 25.11 10.60
N SER A 286 29.93 25.03 10.79
CA SER A 286 30.78 26.14 11.31
C SER A 286 30.88 27.25 10.28
#